data_a79c32f9e8f2117d72967cad7686fcf2
#
_entry.id   a79c32f9e8f2117d72967cad7686fcf2
#
_cell.length_a   1.000
_cell.length_b   1.000
_cell.length_c   1.000
_cell.angle_alpha   90.00
_cell.angle_beta   90.00
_cell.angle_gamma   90.00
#
_symmetry.space_group_name_H-M   'P 1'
#
loop_
_entity.id
_entity.type
_entity.pdbx_description
1 polymer ?
#
loop_
_entity_poly.entity_id
_entity_poly.type
_entity_poly.pdbx_seq_one_letter_code
_entity_poly.pdbx_strand_id
1 'polypeptide(L)'
;MSTNKMLKTAIYENFIQFLHQKEQYENRETGVFIEELRKMIEVVSTLNMTELHTIACIGELEPINVTSIAEKMNLSKGNTSKVTNKLLKAGWVRKAQLNDNKKEVYFRLTTAGKKLFALHDELHNKEQQRMYKFLDKYSESELDLIKQLFGDLVDFYR
;
A
#
# COMPACT_ATOMS: atom_id res chain seq x y z
N MET A 1 -29.00 -29.08 10.99
CA MET A 1 -27.87 -28.64 10.14
C MET A 1 -26.62 -29.40 10.54
N SER A 2 -25.77 -29.86 9.60
CA SER A 2 -24.52 -30.53 10.02
C SER A 2 -23.56 -29.50 10.65
N THR A 3 -22.78 -29.95 11.65
CA THR A 3 -21.76 -29.14 12.36
C THR A 3 -20.83 -28.41 11.36
N ASN A 4 -20.45 -29.06 10.27
CA ASN A 4 -19.61 -28.49 9.20
C ASN A 4 -20.28 -27.29 8.52
N LYS A 5 -21.59 -27.33 8.27
CA LYS A 5 -22.33 -26.22 7.66
C LYS A 5 -22.40 -25.01 8.59
N MET A 6 -22.60 -25.25 9.90
CA MET A 6 -22.61 -24.18 10.91
C MET A 6 -21.26 -23.49 11.02
N LEU A 7 -20.16 -24.24 11.02
CA LEU A 7 -18.79 -23.68 11.01
C LEU A 7 -18.51 -22.83 9.79
N LYS A 8 -18.87 -23.30 8.60
CA LYS A 8 -18.70 -22.53 7.36
C LYS A 8 -19.51 -21.24 7.37
N THR A 9 -20.73 -21.28 7.90
CA THR A 9 -21.57 -20.09 8.05
C THR A 9 -20.89 -19.08 8.99
N ALA A 10 -20.44 -19.51 10.15
CA ALA A 10 -19.77 -18.64 11.12
C ALA A 10 -18.47 -18.04 10.57
N ILE A 11 -17.68 -18.82 9.83
CA ILE A 11 -16.45 -18.32 9.15
C ILE A 11 -16.82 -17.23 8.14
N TYR A 12 -17.84 -17.46 7.33
CA TYR A 12 -18.29 -16.45 6.35
C TYR A 12 -18.78 -15.17 7.01
N GLU A 13 -19.59 -15.27 8.06
CA GLU A 13 -20.08 -14.12 8.83
C GLU A 13 -18.93 -13.32 9.44
N ASN A 14 -17.96 -13.99 10.07
CA ASN A 14 -16.76 -13.38 10.62
C ASN A 14 -15.91 -12.70 9.51
N PHE A 15 -15.79 -13.32 8.34
CA PHE A 15 -15.08 -12.77 7.22
C PHE A 15 -15.73 -11.47 6.71
N ILE A 16 -17.06 -11.44 6.56
CA ILE A 16 -17.78 -10.22 6.15
C ILE A 16 -17.62 -9.13 7.22
N GLN A 17 -17.75 -9.48 8.50
CA GLN A 17 -17.54 -8.53 9.59
C GLN A 17 -16.10 -7.98 9.58
N PHE A 18 -15.11 -8.83 9.37
CA PHE A 18 -13.71 -8.41 9.24
C PHE A 18 -13.51 -7.40 8.10
N LEU A 19 -14.07 -7.66 6.92
CA LEU A 19 -13.96 -6.74 5.77
C LEU A 19 -14.54 -5.37 6.11
N HIS A 20 -15.73 -5.30 6.73
CA HIS A 20 -16.34 -4.05 7.15
C HIS A 20 -15.52 -3.29 8.20
N GLN A 21 -15.00 -4.01 9.21
CA GLN A 21 -14.17 -3.40 10.25
C GLN A 21 -12.85 -2.90 9.69
N LYS A 22 -12.23 -3.67 8.76
CA LYS A 22 -10.99 -3.29 8.11
C LYS A 22 -11.15 -2.02 7.27
N GLU A 23 -12.24 -1.91 6.50
CA GLU A 23 -12.55 -0.70 5.73
C GLU A 23 -12.71 0.53 6.63
N GLN A 24 -13.46 0.40 7.73
CA GLN A 24 -13.63 1.50 8.69
C GLN A 24 -12.31 1.89 9.37
N TYR A 25 -11.47 0.91 9.66
CA TYR A 25 -10.14 1.12 10.24
C TYR A 25 -9.23 1.87 9.24
N GLU A 26 -9.14 1.42 8.00
CA GLU A 26 -8.33 2.05 6.96
C GLU A 26 -8.76 3.50 6.70
N ASN A 27 -10.05 3.77 6.67
CA ASN A 27 -10.57 5.13 6.52
C ASN A 27 -10.16 6.05 7.68
N ARG A 28 -10.16 5.55 8.93
CA ARG A 28 -9.72 6.31 10.10
C ARG A 28 -8.21 6.54 10.10
N GLU A 29 -7.41 5.50 9.89
CA GLU A 29 -5.95 5.58 9.88
C GLU A 29 -5.45 6.46 8.73
N THR A 30 -6.06 6.36 7.56
CA THR A 30 -5.78 7.26 6.42
C THR A 30 -6.09 8.72 6.81
N GLY A 31 -7.19 8.97 7.49
CA GLY A 31 -7.54 10.30 7.98
C GLY A 31 -6.53 10.85 8.98
N VAL A 32 -6.14 10.04 9.96
CA VAL A 32 -5.12 10.41 10.96
C VAL A 32 -3.77 10.67 10.29
N PHE A 33 -3.37 9.80 9.39
CA PHE A 33 -2.11 9.92 8.65
C PHE A 33 -2.05 11.19 7.79
N ILE A 34 -3.11 11.47 7.03
CA ILE A 34 -3.21 12.69 6.23
C ILE A 34 -3.17 13.92 7.14
N GLU A 35 -3.77 13.87 8.33
CA GLU A 35 -3.75 14.98 9.28
C GLU A 35 -2.35 15.18 9.89
N GLU A 36 -1.62 14.11 10.22
CA GLU A 36 -0.22 14.20 10.64
C GLU A 36 0.67 14.77 9.53
N LEU A 37 0.47 14.32 8.30
CA LEU A 37 1.18 14.87 7.14
C LEU A 37 0.86 16.34 6.91
N ARG A 38 -0.39 16.78 7.08
CA ARG A 38 -0.79 18.18 6.97
C ARG A 38 -0.08 19.06 7.99
N LYS A 39 0.10 18.58 9.23
CA LYS A 39 0.84 19.30 10.28
C LYS A 39 2.32 19.45 9.95
N MET A 40 2.89 18.52 9.21
CA MET A 40 4.31 18.50 8.86
C MET A 40 4.64 19.19 7.53
N ILE A 41 3.68 19.25 6.61
CA ILE A 41 3.90 19.75 5.25
C ILE A 41 2.59 20.41 4.76
N GLU A 42 2.56 21.72 4.67
CA GLU A 42 1.38 22.52 4.24
C GLU A 42 0.77 22.08 2.88
N VAL A 43 1.47 21.29 2.07
CA VAL A 43 1.11 20.94 0.69
C VAL A 43 0.45 19.56 0.55
N VAL A 44 0.35 18.73 1.59
CA VAL A 44 -0.14 17.33 1.49
C VAL A 44 -1.66 17.21 1.29
N SER A 45 -2.42 18.30 1.37
CA SER A 45 -3.89 18.28 1.32
C SER A 45 -4.52 17.67 0.06
N THR A 46 -3.75 17.30 -0.96
CA THR A 46 -4.24 16.88 -2.28
C THR A 46 -3.82 15.47 -2.71
N LEU A 47 -3.04 14.73 -1.90
CA LEU A 47 -2.63 13.36 -2.23
C LEU A 47 -3.73 12.36 -1.90
N ASN A 48 -3.99 11.44 -2.84
CA ASN A 48 -4.81 10.25 -2.61
C ASN A 48 -3.93 9.00 -2.36
N MET A 49 -4.56 7.87 -1.99
CA MET A 49 -3.84 6.64 -1.67
C MET A 49 -3.02 6.09 -2.85
N THR A 50 -3.53 6.18 -4.08
CA THR A 50 -2.78 5.75 -5.27
C THR A 50 -1.52 6.58 -5.47
N GLU A 51 -1.59 7.88 -5.26
CA GLU A 51 -0.44 8.80 -5.33
C GLU A 51 0.58 8.52 -4.24
N LEU A 52 0.11 8.27 -3.02
CA LEU A 52 0.96 7.91 -1.88
C LEU A 52 1.69 6.57 -2.12
N HIS A 53 0.97 5.54 -2.55
CA HIS A 53 1.57 4.24 -2.89
C HIS A 53 2.51 4.33 -4.09
N THR A 54 2.26 5.24 -5.05
CA THR A 54 3.19 5.48 -6.15
C THR A 54 4.50 6.11 -5.65
N ILE A 55 4.44 7.03 -4.70
CA ILE A 55 5.64 7.58 -4.02
C ILE A 55 6.39 6.46 -3.31
N ALA A 56 5.70 5.58 -2.59
CA ALA A 56 6.31 4.44 -1.91
C ALA A 56 6.99 3.50 -2.91
N CYS A 57 6.31 3.11 -3.99
CA CYS A 57 6.87 2.27 -5.05
C CYS A 57 8.14 2.89 -5.68
N ILE A 58 8.15 4.21 -5.92
CA ILE A 58 9.34 4.90 -6.41
C ILE A 58 10.45 4.89 -5.36
N GLY A 59 10.12 5.12 -4.08
CA GLY A 59 11.09 5.14 -2.99
C GLY A 59 11.81 3.80 -2.80
N GLU A 60 11.10 2.70 -2.94
CA GLU A 60 11.65 1.34 -2.85
C GLU A 60 12.54 0.95 -4.04
N LEU A 61 12.21 1.44 -5.25
CA LEU A 61 12.75 0.90 -6.50
C LEU A 61 13.51 1.95 -7.34
N GLU A 62 13.70 3.17 -6.84
CA GLU A 62 14.33 4.26 -7.60
C GLU A 62 15.79 3.94 -8.00
N PRO A 63 16.16 4.19 -9.25
CA PRO A 63 15.40 4.83 -10.32
C PRO A 63 14.46 3.87 -11.06
N ILE A 64 13.22 4.25 -11.28
CA ILE A 64 12.19 3.40 -11.89
C ILE A 64 11.43 4.15 -13.00
N ASN A 65 11.05 3.47 -14.08
CA ASN A 65 10.29 4.06 -15.20
C ASN A 65 8.77 3.83 -15.06
N VAL A 66 7.98 4.52 -15.90
CA VAL A 66 6.51 4.43 -15.88
C VAL A 66 6.00 3.00 -16.09
N THR A 67 6.63 2.24 -16.95
CA THR A 67 6.20 0.86 -17.26
C THR A 67 6.34 -0.03 -16.04
N SER A 68 7.50 0.01 -15.37
CA SER A 68 7.75 -0.79 -14.18
C SER A 68 6.87 -0.35 -12.99
N ILE A 69 6.59 0.97 -12.84
CA ILE A 69 5.61 1.45 -11.85
C ILE A 69 4.23 0.87 -12.14
N ALA A 70 3.78 0.93 -13.41
CA ALA A 70 2.47 0.41 -13.82
C ALA A 70 2.32 -1.08 -13.50
N GLU A 71 3.34 -1.88 -13.79
CA GLU A 71 3.37 -3.32 -13.48
C GLU A 71 3.32 -3.58 -11.97
N LYS A 72 4.17 -2.90 -11.18
CA LYS A 72 4.23 -3.06 -9.72
C LYS A 72 2.95 -2.64 -9.02
N MET A 73 2.32 -1.58 -9.51
CA MET A 73 1.08 -1.03 -8.94
C MET A 73 -0.19 -1.67 -9.51
N ASN A 74 -0.07 -2.58 -10.48
CA ASN A 74 -1.19 -3.14 -11.23
C ASN A 74 -2.12 -2.05 -11.82
N LEU A 75 -1.51 -1.03 -12.42
CA LEU A 75 -2.20 0.10 -13.04
C LEU A 75 -1.98 0.12 -14.55
N SER A 76 -2.89 0.76 -15.29
CA SER A 76 -2.63 1.04 -16.70
C SER A 76 -1.51 2.09 -16.85
N LYS A 77 -0.72 2.00 -17.94
CA LYS A 77 0.34 2.99 -18.25
C LYS A 77 -0.20 4.43 -18.31
N GLY A 78 -1.43 4.60 -18.82
CA GLY A 78 -2.09 5.91 -18.90
C GLY A 78 -2.38 6.49 -17.52
N ASN A 79 -2.90 5.69 -16.59
CA ASN A 79 -3.13 6.11 -15.21
C ASN A 79 -1.81 6.40 -14.49
N THR A 80 -0.82 5.53 -14.64
CA THR A 80 0.52 5.73 -14.06
C THR A 80 1.16 7.03 -14.55
N SER A 81 1.06 7.33 -15.86
CA SER A 81 1.55 8.58 -16.41
C SER A 81 0.84 9.81 -15.85
N LYS A 82 -0.46 9.75 -15.62
CA LYS A 82 -1.23 10.83 -14.96
C LYS A 82 -0.75 11.07 -13.54
N VAL A 83 -0.62 9.98 -12.76
CA VAL A 83 -0.16 10.03 -11.36
C VAL A 83 1.25 10.58 -11.30
N THR A 84 2.22 10.02 -12.04
CA THR A 84 3.62 10.47 -12.01
C THR A 84 3.77 11.93 -12.47
N ASN A 85 2.99 12.39 -13.46
CA ASN A 85 2.99 13.78 -13.88
C ASN A 85 2.43 14.72 -12.79
N LYS A 86 1.39 14.29 -12.05
CA LYS A 86 0.87 15.06 -10.91
C LYS A 86 1.93 15.15 -9.81
N LEU A 87 2.59 14.04 -9.49
CA LEU A 87 3.65 13.99 -8.48
C LEU A 87 4.87 14.84 -8.86
N LEU A 88 5.23 14.88 -10.15
CA LEU A 88 6.27 15.79 -10.70
C LEU A 88 5.91 17.26 -10.48
N LYS A 89 4.69 17.64 -10.85
CA LYS A 89 4.21 19.03 -10.70
C LYS A 89 4.14 19.45 -9.23
N ALA A 90 3.79 18.53 -8.36
CA ALA A 90 3.71 18.76 -6.91
C ALA A 90 5.08 18.70 -6.21
N GLY A 91 6.16 18.35 -6.91
CA GLY A 91 7.51 18.32 -6.36
C GLY A 91 7.84 17.11 -5.47
N TRP A 92 7.03 16.04 -5.52
CA TRP A 92 7.29 14.81 -4.77
C TRP A 92 8.31 13.91 -5.44
N VAL A 93 8.32 13.90 -6.78
CA VAL A 93 9.26 13.12 -7.58
C VAL A 93 9.98 14.03 -8.58
N ARG A 94 11.11 13.57 -9.07
CA ARG A 94 11.88 14.22 -10.12
C ARG A 94 12.25 13.23 -11.21
N LYS A 95 12.43 13.74 -12.44
CA LYS A 95 12.96 12.94 -13.54
C LYS A 95 14.45 12.66 -13.30
N ALA A 96 14.88 11.48 -13.69
CA ALA A 96 16.28 11.08 -13.75
C ALA A 96 16.55 10.45 -15.11
N GLN A 97 17.72 10.74 -15.67
CA GLN A 97 18.23 10.04 -16.85
C GLN A 97 19.27 9.01 -16.37
N LEU A 98 19.18 7.80 -16.88
CA LEU A 98 20.17 6.77 -16.70
C LEU A 98 20.95 6.62 -18.00
N ASN A 99 22.23 7.02 -17.94
CA ASN A 99 23.18 6.89 -19.05
C ASN A 99 22.69 7.37 -20.43
N ASP A 100 23.23 6.85 -21.53
CA ASP A 100 22.98 7.31 -22.90
C ASP A 100 21.56 7.03 -23.44
N ASN A 101 20.67 6.37 -22.68
CA ASN A 101 19.31 6.13 -23.11
C ASN A 101 18.41 7.36 -22.88
N LYS A 102 18.47 8.32 -23.83
CA LYS A 102 17.64 9.53 -23.82
C LYS A 102 16.14 9.29 -24.04
N LYS A 103 15.74 8.05 -24.36
CA LYS A 103 14.35 7.72 -24.70
C LYS A 103 13.51 7.31 -23.49
N GLU A 104 14.12 6.83 -22.41
CA GLU A 104 13.40 6.43 -21.22
C GLU A 104 13.52 7.47 -20.10
N VAL A 105 12.37 7.79 -19.50
CA VAL A 105 12.29 8.67 -18.35
C VAL A 105 12.16 7.84 -17.10
N TYR A 106 13.12 8.01 -16.20
CA TYR A 106 13.11 7.42 -14.87
C TYR A 106 12.69 8.44 -13.81
N PHE A 107 12.17 7.95 -12.70
CA PHE A 107 11.75 8.75 -11.57
C PHE A 107 12.58 8.44 -10.34
N ARG A 108 12.83 9.47 -9.55
CA ARG A 108 13.41 9.41 -8.21
C ARG A 108 12.61 10.31 -7.28
N LEU A 109 12.64 10.02 -6.00
CA LEU A 109 12.07 10.92 -5.02
C LEU A 109 12.88 12.22 -4.91
N THR A 110 12.20 13.31 -4.62
CA THR A 110 12.81 14.55 -4.12
C THR A 110 13.08 14.41 -2.62
N THR A 111 13.70 15.42 -2.00
CA THR A 111 13.86 15.45 -0.53
C THR A 111 12.51 15.40 0.19
N ALA A 112 11.49 16.11 -0.34
CA ALA A 112 10.13 16.07 0.19
C ALA A 112 9.51 14.67 0.02
N GLY A 113 9.65 14.08 -1.18
CA GLY A 113 9.18 12.71 -1.44
C GLY A 113 9.81 11.67 -0.53
N LYS A 114 11.11 11.78 -0.22
CA LYS A 114 11.81 10.89 0.72
C LYS A 114 11.28 10.99 2.15
N LYS A 115 10.96 12.21 2.61
CA LYS A 115 10.34 12.39 3.93
C LYS A 115 8.97 11.73 3.99
N LEU A 116 8.16 11.91 2.95
CA LEU A 116 6.84 11.28 2.87
C LEU A 116 6.93 9.76 2.79
N PHE A 117 7.88 9.23 2.01
CA PHE A 117 8.16 7.80 1.92
C PHE A 117 8.54 7.21 3.29
N ALA A 118 9.45 7.86 4.02
CA ALA A 118 9.86 7.39 5.35
C ALA A 118 8.69 7.36 6.35
N LEU A 119 7.80 8.35 6.33
CA LEU A 119 6.59 8.36 7.17
C LEU A 119 5.62 7.23 6.80
N HIS A 120 5.42 7.00 5.50
CA HIS A 120 4.58 5.91 5.01
C HIS A 120 5.14 4.55 5.42
N ASP A 121 6.45 4.35 5.30
CA ASP A 121 7.14 3.13 5.72
C ASP A 121 7.03 2.91 7.25
N GLU A 122 7.18 3.96 8.05
CA GLU A 122 6.98 3.89 9.51
C GLU A 122 5.57 3.43 9.89
N LEU A 123 4.54 3.88 9.17
CA LEU A 123 3.16 3.43 9.40
C LEU A 123 2.98 1.96 9.07
N HIS A 124 3.50 1.51 7.93
CA HIS A 124 3.47 0.09 7.57
C HIS A 124 4.18 -0.77 8.60
N ASN A 125 5.33 -0.32 9.11
CA ASN A 125 6.06 -1.02 10.16
C ASN A 125 5.25 -1.09 11.47
N LYS A 126 4.58 -0.03 11.88
CA LYS A 126 3.69 -0.01 13.06
C LYS A 126 2.53 -1.01 12.88
N GLU A 127 1.89 -1.02 11.72
CA GLU A 127 0.80 -1.95 11.45
C GLU A 127 1.28 -3.40 11.39
N GLN A 128 2.44 -3.66 10.80
CA GLN A 128 3.07 -4.98 10.81
C GLN A 128 3.34 -5.46 12.24
N GLN A 129 3.93 -4.62 13.10
CA GLN A 129 4.19 -4.97 14.49
C GLN A 129 2.88 -5.22 15.28
N ARG A 130 1.84 -4.46 14.99
CA ARG A 130 0.51 -4.68 15.56
C ARG A 130 -0.07 -6.03 15.14
N MET A 131 0.07 -6.38 13.86
CA MET A 131 -0.36 -7.68 13.35
C MET A 131 0.44 -8.82 13.97
N TYR A 132 1.76 -8.69 14.13
CA TYR A 132 2.58 -9.71 14.79
C TYR A 132 2.12 -9.95 16.22
N LYS A 133 1.94 -8.89 17.02
CA LYS A 133 1.39 -9.01 18.39
C LYS A 133 0.01 -9.69 18.44
N PHE A 134 -0.84 -9.43 17.46
CA PHE A 134 -2.12 -10.12 17.35
C PHE A 134 -1.94 -11.61 17.06
N LEU A 135 -0.95 -11.99 16.27
CA LEU A 135 -0.65 -13.37 15.88
C LEU A 135 0.08 -14.15 16.97
N ASP A 136 0.73 -13.51 17.94
CA ASP A 136 1.49 -14.15 19.03
C ASP A 136 0.66 -15.12 19.88
N LYS A 137 -0.65 -15.00 19.87
CA LYS A 137 -1.58 -15.90 20.61
C LYS A 137 -1.80 -17.26 19.94
N TYR A 138 -1.37 -17.44 18.71
CA TYR A 138 -1.55 -18.66 17.93
C TYR A 138 -0.30 -19.53 17.97
N SER A 139 -0.47 -20.84 18.05
CA SER A 139 0.62 -21.81 17.90
C SER A 139 1.17 -21.84 16.48
N GLU A 140 2.37 -22.38 16.29
CA GLU A 140 3.02 -22.49 14.97
C GLU A 140 2.14 -23.26 13.96
N SER A 141 1.49 -24.34 14.37
CA SER A 141 0.57 -25.11 13.52
C SER A 141 -0.67 -24.33 13.12
N GLU A 142 -1.22 -23.50 14.02
CA GLU A 142 -2.34 -22.60 13.69
C GLU A 142 -1.90 -21.47 12.77
N LEU A 143 -0.70 -20.93 12.94
CA LEU A 143 -0.13 -19.91 12.04
C LEU A 143 0.09 -20.46 10.64
N ASP A 144 0.55 -21.71 10.49
CA ASP A 144 0.66 -22.36 9.18
C ASP A 144 -0.70 -22.54 8.50
N LEU A 145 -1.73 -22.93 9.25
CA LEU A 145 -3.09 -23.04 8.73
C LEU A 145 -3.65 -21.65 8.31
N ILE A 146 -3.43 -20.63 9.14
CA ILE A 146 -3.83 -19.25 8.83
C ILE A 146 -3.14 -18.74 7.58
N LYS A 147 -1.84 -18.96 7.46
CA LYS A 147 -1.04 -18.60 6.27
C LYS A 147 -1.59 -19.26 5.01
N GLN A 148 -1.88 -20.56 5.08
CA GLN A 148 -2.48 -21.31 3.97
C GLN A 148 -3.85 -20.71 3.60
N LEU A 149 -4.73 -20.49 4.58
CA LEU A 149 -6.06 -19.91 4.35
C LEU A 149 -5.98 -18.56 3.64
N PHE A 150 -5.09 -17.66 4.06
CA PHE A 150 -4.91 -16.36 3.40
C PHE A 150 -4.34 -16.51 1.99
N GLY A 151 -3.42 -17.46 1.76
CA GLY A 151 -2.92 -17.77 0.43
C GLY A 151 -4.04 -18.24 -0.50
N ASP A 152 -4.86 -19.19 -0.06
CA ASP A 152 -6.01 -19.71 -0.81
C ASP A 152 -7.04 -18.62 -1.09
N LEU A 153 -7.28 -17.68 -0.15
CA LEU A 153 -8.17 -16.54 -0.35
C LEU A 153 -7.65 -15.57 -1.42
N VAL A 154 -6.35 -15.29 -1.43
CA VAL A 154 -5.73 -14.45 -2.47
C VAL A 154 -5.92 -15.07 -3.86
N ASP A 155 -5.75 -16.38 -3.98
CA ASP A 155 -5.93 -17.08 -5.25
C ASP A 155 -7.40 -17.20 -5.65
N PHE A 156 -8.31 -17.34 -4.67
CA PHE A 156 -9.75 -17.39 -4.91
C PHE A 156 -10.33 -16.08 -5.49
N TYR A 157 -9.74 -14.94 -5.12
CA TYR A 157 -10.19 -13.61 -5.58
C TYR A 157 -9.34 -13.04 -6.75
N ARG A 158 -8.39 -13.79 -7.28
CA ARG A 158 -7.58 -13.40 -8.44
C ARG A 158 -8.31 -13.71 -9.76
#